data_6cf8c9ecfbeb4f0d949030997e4aed37
#
_entry.id   6cf8c9ecfbeb4f0d949030997e4aed37
#
_cell.length_a   1.000
_cell.length_b   1.000
_cell.length_c   1.000
_cell.angle_alpha   90.00
_cell.angle_beta   90.00
_cell.angle_gamma   90.00
#
_symmetry.space_group_name_H-M   'P 1'
#
loop_
_entity.id
_entity.type
_entity.pdbx_description
1 polymer ?
#
loop_
_entity_poly.entity_id
_entity_poly.type
_entity_poly.pdbx_seq_one_letter_code
_entity_poly.pdbx_strand_id
1 'polypeptide(L)'
;MLDGLVDVYLPDMKYMDVDTAAKYSHAPDYPVVAKAAIAEMVRQCGEVVLDAEDAYIRRGVIVRHMLLPKHLLEAEKIIRYLYETYGNRIYISMMSQYTPVGDIGVRFPELADKVRRKSYRKLLDYAVNLGVEQA
;
A
#
# COMPACT_ATOMS: atom_id res chain seq x y z
N MET A 1 -8.81 -7.63 -20.46
CA MET A 1 -10.12 -8.22 -20.22
C MET A 1 -11.02 -7.36 -19.33
N LEU A 2 -10.49 -6.71 -18.30
CA LEU A 2 -11.27 -5.80 -17.44
C LEU A 2 -11.20 -4.34 -17.87
N ASP A 3 -10.42 -4.02 -18.90
CA ASP A 3 -10.29 -2.66 -19.40
C ASP A 3 -11.63 -2.11 -19.85
N GLY A 4 -12.00 -0.94 -19.34
CA GLY A 4 -13.30 -0.33 -19.61
C GLY A 4 -14.46 -0.86 -18.76
N LEU A 5 -14.24 -1.91 -17.95
CA LEU A 5 -15.28 -2.52 -17.14
C LEU A 5 -15.18 -2.18 -15.65
N VAL A 6 -14.00 -1.70 -15.20
CA VAL A 6 -13.74 -1.39 -13.80
C VAL A 6 -13.43 0.09 -13.67
N ASP A 7 -14.14 0.76 -12.76
CA ASP A 7 -13.91 2.19 -12.48
C ASP A 7 -12.90 2.40 -11.35
N VAL A 8 -12.87 1.51 -10.36
CA VAL A 8 -11.98 1.62 -9.20
C VAL A 8 -11.31 0.29 -8.93
N TYR A 9 -9.99 0.30 -8.78
CA TYR A 9 -9.21 -0.84 -8.30
C TYR A 9 -8.68 -0.56 -6.89
N LEU A 10 -8.61 -1.61 -6.08
CA LEU A 10 -8.14 -1.56 -4.68
C LEU A 10 -7.00 -2.56 -4.44
N PRO A 11 -5.86 -2.42 -5.15
CA PRO A 11 -4.76 -3.36 -4.96
C PRO A 11 -4.04 -3.14 -3.63
N ASP A 12 -3.50 -4.24 -3.08
CA ASP A 12 -2.62 -4.18 -1.92
C ASP A 12 -1.16 -4.20 -2.40
N MET A 13 -0.34 -3.34 -1.81
CA MET A 13 1.11 -3.43 -1.96
C MET A 13 1.68 -3.80 -0.59
N LYS A 14 1.94 -5.09 -0.38
CA LYS A 14 2.32 -5.63 0.93
C LYS A 14 3.80 -5.50 1.20
N TYR A 15 4.63 -5.79 0.21
CA TYR A 15 6.08 -5.82 0.35
C TYR A 15 6.73 -5.17 -0.85
N MET A 16 7.89 -4.57 -0.63
CA MET A 16 8.76 -4.07 -1.69
C MET A 16 10.11 -4.78 -1.67
N ASP A 17 10.48 -5.33 -0.51
CA ASP A 17 11.69 -6.09 -0.32
C ASP A 17 11.45 -7.55 -0.70
N VAL A 18 12.28 -8.08 -1.60
CA VAL A 18 12.23 -9.48 -2.05
C VAL A 18 12.37 -10.44 -0.86
N ASP A 19 13.29 -10.15 0.05
CA ASP A 19 13.53 -11.02 1.21
C ASP A 19 12.35 -11.05 2.16
N THR A 20 11.71 -9.91 2.39
CA THR A 20 10.52 -9.82 3.24
C THR A 20 9.35 -10.58 2.61
N ALA A 21 9.14 -10.43 1.31
CA ALA A 21 8.10 -11.15 0.58
C ALA A 21 8.33 -12.66 0.62
N ALA A 22 9.57 -13.10 0.46
CA ALA A 22 9.92 -14.51 0.56
C ALA A 22 9.69 -15.04 1.98
N LYS A 23 10.08 -14.27 2.99
CA LYS A 23 9.99 -14.67 4.40
C LYS A 23 8.55 -14.87 4.85
N TYR A 24 7.67 -13.90 4.59
CA TYR A 24 6.31 -13.92 5.14
C TYR A 24 5.27 -14.58 4.23
N SER A 25 5.48 -14.56 2.92
CA SER A 25 4.48 -15.05 1.97
C SER A 25 5.01 -16.08 0.99
N HIS A 26 6.28 -16.49 1.11
CA HIS A 26 6.94 -17.42 0.18
C HIS A 26 6.84 -16.96 -1.29
N ALA A 27 6.81 -15.65 -1.51
CA ALA A 27 6.61 -15.07 -2.83
C ALA A 27 7.69 -14.01 -3.13
N PRO A 28 8.95 -14.43 -3.43
CA PRO A 28 10.02 -13.47 -3.70
C PRO A 28 9.77 -12.60 -4.93
N ASP A 29 8.91 -13.04 -5.85
CA ASP A 29 8.53 -12.28 -7.04
C ASP A 29 7.40 -11.28 -6.78
N TYR A 30 6.83 -11.25 -5.57
CA TYR A 30 5.69 -10.39 -5.25
C TYR A 30 5.92 -8.91 -5.60
N PRO A 31 7.06 -8.29 -5.23
CA PRO A 31 7.23 -6.86 -5.54
C PRO A 31 7.16 -6.55 -7.04
N VAL A 32 7.77 -7.39 -7.87
CA VAL A 32 7.75 -7.20 -9.33
C VAL A 32 6.34 -7.37 -9.88
N VAL A 33 5.64 -8.42 -9.44
CA VAL A 33 4.28 -8.71 -9.88
C VAL A 33 3.31 -7.62 -9.43
N ALA A 34 3.43 -7.18 -8.18
CA ALA A 34 2.56 -6.13 -7.64
C ALA A 34 2.76 -4.80 -8.38
N LYS A 35 4.00 -4.42 -8.65
CA LYS A 35 4.31 -3.20 -9.40
C LYS A 35 3.70 -3.24 -10.80
N ALA A 36 3.84 -4.36 -11.51
CA ALA A 36 3.29 -4.51 -12.84
C ALA A 36 1.75 -4.48 -12.84
N ALA A 37 1.12 -5.14 -11.86
CA ALA A 37 -0.33 -5.15 -11.74
C ALA A 37 -0.88 -3.75 -11.48
N ILE A 38 -0.26 -2.99 -10.57
CA ILE A 38 -0.68 -1.62 -10.26
C ILE A 38 -0.52 -0.73 -11.49
N ALA A 39 0.60 -0.85 -12.22
CA ALA A 39 0.82 -0.08 -13.45
C ALA A 39 -0.30 -0.33 -14.47
N GLU A 40 -0.71 -1.58 -14.66
CA GLU A 40 -1.79 -1.92 -15.57
C GLU A 40 -3.13 -1.35 -15.09
N MET A 41 -3.41 -1.41 -13.78
CA MET A 41 -4.64 -0.85 -13.22
C MET A 41 -4.70 0.67 -13.44
N VAL A 42 -3.60 1.37 -13.23
CA VAL A 42 -3.52 2.82 -13.48
C VAL A 42 -3.70 3.13 -14.97
N ARG A 43 -3.12 2.31 -15.84
CA ARG A 43 -3.32 2.46 -17.29
C ARG A 43 -4.81 2.38 -17.66
N GLN A 44 -5.54 1.43 -17.05
CA GLN A 44 -6.95 1.23 -17.35
C GLN A 44 -7.84 2.33 -16.78
N CYS A 45 -7.61 2.73 -15.54
CA CYS A 45 -8.48 3.68 -14.83
C CYS A 45 -8.06 5.15 -14.99
N GLY A 46 -6.78 5.39 -15.26
CA GLY A 46 -6.26 6.74 -15.32
C GLY A 46 -6.13 7.39 -13.94
N GLU A 47 -6.15 8.70 -13.92
CA GLU A 47 -5.99 9.48 -12.70
C GLU A 47 -7.21 9.33 -11.78
N VAL A 48 -6.96 9.34 -10.46
CA VAL A 48 -8.02 9.25 -9.47
C VAL A 48 -8.95 10.48 -9.58
N VAL A 49 -10.26 10.22 -9.57
CA VAL A 49 -11.28 11.24 -9.60
C VAL A 49 -12.13 11.13 -8.34
N LEU A 50 -12.21 12.22 -7.59
CA LEU A 50 -12.99 12.30 -6.37
C LEU A 50 -14.29 13.06 -6.65
N ASP A 51 -15.38 12.62 -6.00
CA ASP A 51 -16.60 13.39 -5.97
C ASP A 51 -16.46 14.49 -4.91
N ALA A 52 -16.52 15.74 -5.33
CA ALA A 52 -16.27 16.88 -4.45
C ALA A 52 -17.31 17.03 -3.34
N GLU A 53 -18.55 16.58 -3.58
CA GLU A 53 -19.65 16.74 -2.62
C GLU A 53 -19.65 15.61 -1.58
N ASP A 54 -19.41 14.37 -2.02
CA ASP A 54 -19.58 13.19 -1.18
C ASP A 54 -18.28 12.58 -0.70
N ALA A 55 -17.13 13.11 -1.14
CA ALA A 55 -15.79 12.60 -0.83
C ALA A 55 -15.59 11.14 -1.25
N TYR A 56 -16.33 10.65 -2.24
CA TYR A 56 -16.16 9.32 -2.79
C TYR A 56 -15.19 9.31 -3.95
N ILE A 57 -14.47 8.19 -4.09
CA ILE A 57 -13.64 7.97 -5.28
C ILE A 57 -14.53 7.39 -6.37
N ARG A 58 -14.67 8.12 -7.47
CA ARG A 58 -15.49 7.71 -8.60
C ARG A 58 -14.73 6.89 -9.61
N ARG A 59 -13.42 7.12 -9.72
CA ARG A 59 -12.57 6.45 -10.69
C ARG A 59 -11.13 6.49 -10.21
N GLY A 60 -10.36 5.45 -10.53
CA GLY A 60 -8.93 5.42 -10.28
C GLY A 60 -8.48 4.22 -9.47
N VAL A 61 -7.26 4.32 -8.96
CA VAL A 61 -6.61 3.25 -8.22
C VAL A 61 -6.36 3.71 -6.79
N ILE A 62 -6.78 2.90 -5.83
CA ILE A 62 -6.47 3.08 -4.41
C ILE A 62 -5.50 1.97 -4.04
N VAL A 63 -4.24 2.31 -3.83
CA VAL A 63 -3.25 1.33 -3.37
C VAL A 63 -3.25 1.30 -1.86
N ARG A 64 -3.45 0.11 -1.30
CA ARG A 64 -3.49 -0.09 0.14
C ARG A 64 -2.18 -0.69 0.63
N HIS A 65 -1.68 -0.19 1.76
CA HIS A 65 -0.53 -0.76 2.44
C HIS A 65 -0.83 -0.88 3.93
N MET A 66 -0.68 -2.09 4.46
CA MET A 66 -0.78 -2.37 5.89
C MET A 66 0.61 -2.28 6.51
N LEU A 67 0.81 -1.31 7.41
CA LEU A 67 2.05 -1.21 8.16
C LEU A 67 2.18 -2.42 9.09
N LEU A 68 3.32 -3.10 9.01
CA LEU A 68 3.64 -4.22 9.90
C LEU A 68 4.55 -3.76 11.04
N PRO A 69 4.46 -4.42 12.22
CA PRO A 69 5.36 -4.10 13.32
C PRO A 69 6.83 -4.25 12.90
N LYS A 70 7.66 -3.28 13.29
CA LYS A 70 9.11 -3.26 13.00
C LYS A 70 9.47 -3.16 11.51
N HIS A 71 8.51 -2.81 10.65
CA HIS A 71 8.74 -2.65 9.21
C HIS A 71 8.41 -1.24 8.71
N LEU A 72 8.64 -0.22 9.55
CA LEU A 72 8.38 1.17 9.16
C LEU A 72 9.21 1.63 7.96
N LEU A 73 10.51 1.26 7.91
CA LEU A 73 11.36 1.66 6.80
C LEU A 73 10.90 1.09 5.47
N GLU A 74 10.44 -0.16 5.47
CA GLU A 74 9.89 -0.75 4.26
C GLU A 74 8.59 -0.06 3.83
N ALA A 75 7.72 0.27 4.79
CA ALA A 75 6.51 1.03 4.52
C ALA A 75 6.83 2.39 3.88
N GLU A 76 7.83 3.09 4.41
CA GLU A 76 8.27 4.35 3.83
C GLU A 76 8.78 4.18 2.40
N LYS A 77 9.50 3.11 2.11
CA LYS A 77 9.98 2.81 0.75
C LYS A 77 8.82 2.55 -0.20
N ILE A 78 7.79 1.84 0.25
CA ILE A 78 6.59 1.58 -0.55
C ILE A 78 5.87 2.89 -0.89
N ILE A 79 5.64 3.73 0.10
CA ILE A 79 4.97 5.02 -0.10
C ILE A 79 5.79 5.91 -1.04
N ARG A 80 7.10 5.95 -0.86
CA ARG A 80 7.99 6.72 -1.72
C ARG A 80 7.96 6.22 -3.16
N TYR A 81 8.01 4.90 -3.36
CA TYR A 81 7.92 4.32 -4.70
C TYR A 81 6.60 4.71 -5.37
N LEU A 82 5.49 4.57 -4.67
CA LEU A 82 4.18 4.88 -5.22
C LEU A 82 4.09 6.38 -5.59
N TYR A 83 4.57 7.24 -4.73
CA TYR A 83 4.53 8.67 -5.00
C TYR A 83 5.47 9.08 -6.14
N GLU A 84 6.70 8.57 -6.16
CA GLU A 84 7.66 8.90 -7.22
C GLU A 84 7.18 8.38 -8.58
N THR A 85 6.44 7.27 -8.61
CA THR A 85 5.95 6.68 -9.85
C THR A 85 4.65 7.33 -10.33
N TYR A 86 3.70 7.56 -9.42
CA TYR A 86 2.36 8.00 -9.79
C TYR A 86 1.98 9.39 -9.27
N GLY A 87 2.71 9.92 -8.31
CA GLY A 87 2.36 11.20 -7.68
C GLY A 87 0.99 11.12 -7.03
N ASN A 88 0.20 12.16 -7.20
CA ASN A 88 -1.16 12.23 -6.67
C ASN A 88 -2.23 11.74 -7.68
N ARG A 89 -1.82 10.98 -8.69
CA ARG A 89 -2.75 10.36 -9.62
C ARG A 89 -3.44 9.13 -9.05
N ILE A 90 -2.90 8.59 -7.97
CA ILE A 90 -3.50 7.48 -7.21
C ILE A 90 -3.83 7.93 -5.80
N TYR A 91 -4.71 7.18 -5.15
CA TYR A 91 -4.98 7.34 -3.72
C TYR A 91 -4.17 6.29 -2.97
N ILE A 92 -3.49 6.68 -1.90
CA ILE A 92 -2.68 5.77 -1.10
C ILE A 92 -3.35 5.60 0.27
N SER A 93 -3.79 4.38 0.58
CA SER A 93 -4.42 4.06 1.85
C SER A 93 -3.41 3.37 2.75
N MET A 94 -2.97 4.06 3.79
CA MET A 94 -2.04 3.52 4.79
C MET A 94 -2.84 3.02 5.99
N MET A 95 -2.69 1.72 6.31
CA MET A 95 -3.46 1.07 7.35
C MET A 95 -2.55 0.64 8.50
N SER A 96 -3.07 0.71 9.72
CA SER A 96 -2.34 0.32 10.93
C SER A 96 -3.03 -0.80 11.72
N GLN A 97 -4.15 -1.33 11.21
CA GLN A 97 -4.97 -2.30 11.95
C GLN A 97 -4.45 -3.74 11.84
N TYR A 98 -3.13 -3.91 11.88
CA TYR A 98 -2.55 -5.24 11.89
C TYR A 98 -2.85 -5.95 13.20
N THR A 99 -3.34 -7.18 13.11
CA THR A 99 -3.56 -8.06 14.25
C THR A 99 -2.95 -9.42 13.96
N PRO A 100 -2.03 -9.91 14.81
CA PRO A 100 -1.47 -11.26 14.63
C PRO A 100 -2.58 -12.31 14.67
N VAL A 101 -2.55 -13.26 13.74
CA VAL A 101 -3.54 -14.32 13.62
C VAL A 101 -2.84 -15.68 13.60
N GLY A 102 -3.42 -16.66 14.31
CA GLY A 102 -2.89 -18.01 14.36
C GLY A 102 -1.51 -18.06 15.01
N ASP A 103 -0.59 -18.79 14.39
CA ASP A 103 0.76 -18.99 14.89
C ASP A 103 1.79 -17.99 14.36
N ILE A 104 1.33 -16.92 13.70
CA ILE A 104 2.25 -15.98 13.03
C ILE A 104 3.23 -15.34 13.99
N GLY A 105 2.81 -15.01 15.20
CA GLY A 105 3.69 -14.42 16.23
C GLY A 105 4.72 -15.40 16.79
N VAL A 106 4.45 -16.70 16.70
CA VAL A 106 5.39 -17.74 17.10
C VAL A 106 6.42 -17.98 16.01
N ARG A 107 5.97 -18.06 14.76
CA ARG A 107 6.84 -18.25 13.59
C ARG A 107 7.68 -17.02 13.30
N PHE A 108 7.13 -15.84 13.53
CA PHE A 108 7.79 -14.55 13.27
C PHE A 108 7.58 -13.65 14.49
N PRO A 109 8.49 -13.72 15.51
CA PRO A 109 8.31 -12.94 16.75
C PRO A 109 8.15 -11.43 16.51
N GLU A 110 8.75 -10.90 15.45
CA GLU A 110 8.62 -9.49 15.09
C GLU A 110 7.20 -9.10 14.68
N LEU A 111 6.37 -10.08 14.31
CA LEU A 111 4.97 -9.89 13.94
C LEU A 111 4.00 -10.25 15.07
N ALA A 112 4.51 -10.52 16.28
CA ALA A 112 3.67 -10.92 17.41
C ALA A 112 2.85 -9.76 17.98
N ASP A 113 3.31 -8.53 17.83
CA ASP A 113 2.69 -7.34 18.40
C ASP A 113 1.87 -6.58 17.37
N LYS A 114 1.00 -5.70 17.87
CA LYS A 114 0.31 -4.73 17.04
C LYS A 114 1.25 -3.59 16.67
N VAL A 115 0.91 -2.86 15.62
CA VAL A 115 1.66 -1.68 15.20
C VAL A 115 1.50 -0.57 16.26
N ARG A 116 2.63 0.05 16.63
CA ARG A 116 2.61 1.18 17.55
C ARG A 116 2.02 2.42 16.86
N ARG A 117 1.19 3.16 17.60
CA ARG A 117 0.62 4.42 17.10
C ARG A 117 1.70 5.39 16.64
N LYS A 118 2.82 5.46 17.35
CA LYS A 118 3.95 6.31 17.00
C LYS A 118 4.54 5.98 15.63
N SER A 119 4.66 4.69 15.31
CA SER A 119 5.17 4.24 14.02
C SER A 119 4.22 4.62 12.88
N TYR A 120 2.93 4.43 13.09
CA TYR A 120 1.92 4.81 12.10
C TYR A 120 1.94 6.32 11.86
N ARG A 121 2.05 7.12 12.91
CA ARG A 121 2.14 8.57 12.79
C ARG A 121 3.38 8.99 12.00
N LYS A 122 4.51 8.34 12.23
CA LYS A 122 5.74 8.61 11.45
C LYS A 122 5.54 8.33 9.97
N LEU A 123 4.82 7.25 9.64
CA LEU A 123 4.52 6.93 8.24
C LEU A 123 3.64 8.00 7.60
N LEU A 124 2.60 8.45 8.32
CA LEU A 124 1.74 9.53 7.82
C LEU A 124 2.51 10.82 7.61
N ASP A 125 3.36 11.19 8.56
CA ASP A 125 4.20 12.40 8.45
C ASP A 125 5.17 12.29 7.27
N TYR A 126 5.75 11.11 7.06
CA TYR A 126 6.62 10.85 5.93
C TYR A 126 5.88 11.09 4.60
N ALA A 127 4.67 10.56 4.49
CA ALA A 127 3.86 10.73 3.28
C ALA A 127 3.53 12.20 3.03
N VAL A 128 3.13 12.93 4.06
CA VAL A 128 2.82 14.36 3.95
C VAL A 128 4.05 15.15 3.51
N ASN A 129 5.20 14.90 4.13
CA ASN A 129 6.44 15.59 3.79
C ASN A 129 6.92 15.27 2.38
N LEU A 130 6.59 14.09 1.86
CA LEU A 130 6.92 13.69 0.50
C LEU A 130 6.06 14.43 -0.54
N GLY A 131 4.85 14.82 -0.17
CA GLY A 131 3.92 15.52 -1.06
C GLY A 131 2.63 14.77 -1.34
N VAL A 132 2.37 13.65 -0.66
CA VAL A 132 1.14 12.87 -0.85
C VAL A 132 -0.05 13.69 -0.37
N GLU A 133 -1.00 13.92 -1.27
CA GLU A 133 -2.24 14.67 -0.98
C GLU A 133 -3.45 13.76 -0.90
N GLN A 134 -3.43 12.66 -1.67
CA GLN A 134 -4.54 11.71 -1.74
C GLN A 134 -4.20 10.49 -0.87
N ALA A 135 -4.58 10.58 0.38
CA ALA A 135 -4.31 9.50 1.33
C ALA A 135 -5.45 9.29 2.32
#